data_dafe44080746e6a691ff3555cc11f82c
#
_entry.id   dafe44080746e6a691ff3555cc11f82c
#
_cell.length_a   1.000
_cell.length_b   1.000
_cell.length_c   1.000
_cell.angle_alpha   90.00
_cell.angle_beta   90.00
_cell.angle_gamma   90.00
#
_symmetry.space_group_name_H-M   'P 1'
#
loop_
_entity.id
_entity.type
_entity.pdbx_description
1 polymer ?
#
loop_
_entity_poly.entity_id
_entity_poly.type
_entity_poly.pdbx_seq_one_letter_code
_entity_poly.pdbx_strand_id
1 'polypeptide(L)'
;MATTAVPEHYRNAVIAHVMVDGAAHGIDFYTKAFGAEELFRLGGPGERILHAEISIHGSTIMLGDAEGPTFAAPTTIGGTTVGLHVFVDDVDVLAEQASAAGAELLQPPTDQFHGDRTAILRDPYGHVWVFLTHVEDVTPDEIARRAQALIR
;
A
#
# COMPACT_ATOMS: atom_id res chain seq x y z
N MET A 1 6.76 -23.46 29.96
CA MET A 1 6.27 -23.13 28.61
C MET A 1 6.99 -21.86 28.16
N ALA A 2 7.75 -21.92 27.09
CA ALA A 2 8.34 -20.70 26.53
C ALA A 2 7.23 -19.87 25.90
N THR A 3 6.88 -18.74 26.49
CA THR A 3 6.06 -17.74 25.81
C THR A 3 6.96 -17.05 24.80
N THR A 4 6.85 -17.46 23.54
CA THR A 4 7.44 -16.70 22.44
C THR A 4 6.75 -15.35 22.37
N ALA A 5 7.49 -14.28 22.59
CA ALA A 5 6.95 -12.92 22.43
C ALA A 5 6.58 -12.68 20.97
N VAL A 6 5.50 -11.96 20.75
CA VAL A 6 5.16 -11.45 19.41
C VAL A 6 6.36 -10.65 18.88
N PRO A 7 6.81 -10.89 17.62
CA PRO A 7 7.87 -10.08 17.02
C PRO A 7 7.57 -8.58 17.18
N GLU A 8 8.60 -7.78 17.41
CA GLU A 8 8.43 -6.38 17.79
C GLU A 8 7.65 -5.59 16.74
N HIS A 9 7.92 -5.84 15.46
CA HIS A 9 7.26 -5.18 14.33
C HIS A 9 5.76 -5.54 14.16
N TYR A 10 5.28 -6.59 14.84
CA TYR A 10 3.85 -6.94 14.89
C TYR A 10 3.17 -6.52 16.19
N ARG A 11 3.95 -6.06 17.17
CA ARG A 11 3.40 -5.69 18.45
C ARG A 11 2.60 -4.38 18.35
N ASN A 12 1.34 -4.44 18.78
CA ASN A 12 0.41 -3.29 18.73
C ASN A 12 0.15 -2.75 17.32
N ALA A 13 0.33 -3.58 16.30
CA ALA A 13 0.11 -3.21 14.89
C ALA A 13 -1.14 -3.89 14.33
N VAL A 14 -1.79 -3.21 13.39
CA VAL A 14 -2.73 -3.82 12.46
C VAL A 14 -1.98 -4.03 11.15
N ILE A 15 -1.80 -5.29 10.76
CA ILE A 15 -1.05 -5.64 9.55
C ILE A 15 -2.02 -5.83 8.40
N ALA A 16 -1.83 -5.07 7.34
CA ALA A 16 -2.59 -5.27 6.11
C ALA A 16 -2.19 -6.62 5.47
N HIS A 17 -3.18 -7.43 5.10
CA HIS A 17 -2.99 -8.64 4.32
C HIS A 17 -3.68 -8.44 2.98
N VAL A 18 -2.91 -8.22 1.93
CA VAL A 18 -3.43 -7.96 0.59
C VAL A 18 -3.55 -9.27 -0.19
N MET A 19 -4.72 -9.51 -0.76
CA MET A 19 -5.00 -10.66 -1.62
C MET A 19 -4.80 -10.26 -3.06
N VAL A 20 -4.01 -11.02 -3.78
CA VAL A 20 -3.70 -10.75 -5.19
C VAL A 20 -3.87 -12.00 -6.04
N ASP A 21 -4.19 -11.85 -7.31
CA ASP A 21 -4.14 -12.92 -8.27
C ASP A 21 -2.73 -12.97 -8.87
N GLY A 22 -1.95 -14.00 -8.53
CA GLY A 22 -0.56 -14.13 -8.93
C GLY A 22 0.41 -13.42 -7.97
N ALA A 23 0.43 -13.83 -6.71
CA ALA A 23 1.21 -13.17 -5.66
C ALA A 23 2.73 -13.17 -5.92
N ALA A 24 3.27 -14.16 -6.63
CA ALA A 24 4.68 -14.16 -7.02
C ALA A 24 5.01 -12.96 -7.91
N HIS A 25 4.19 -12.68 -8.92
CA HIS A 25 4.33 -11.47 -9.74
C HIS A 25 4.01 -10.20 -8.97
N GLY A 26 3.10 -10.29 -7.99
CA GLY A 26 2.79 -9.18 -7.08
C GLY A 26 4.00 -8.72 -6.30
N ILE A 27 4.78 -9.64 -5.73
CA ILE A 27 6.02 -9.33 -5.02
C ILE A 27 7.01 -8.64 -5.94
N ASP A 28 7.21 -9.14 -7.17
CA ASP A 28 8.08 -8.52 -8.16
C ASP A 28 7.62 -7.11 -8.53
N PHE A 29 6.31 -6.92 -8.69
CA PHE A 29 5.73 -5.60 -8.95
C PHE A 29 6.00 -4.64 -7.79
N TYR A 30 5.67 -5.00 -6.56
CA TYR A 30 5.87 -4.12 -5.40
C TYR A 30 7.35 -3.78 -5.16
N THR A 31 8.24 -4.71 -5.47
CA THR A 31 9.69 -4.45 -5.43
C THR A 31 10.09 -3.38 -6.44
N LYS A 32 9.64 -3.49 -7.68
CA LYS A 32 9.96 -2.53 -8.76
C LYS A 32 9.24 -1.19 -8.60
N ALA A 33 7.95 -1.24 -8.27
CA ALA A 33 7.10 -0.07 -8.23
C ALA A 33 7.30 0.78 -6.95
N PHE A 34 7.41 0.12 -5.79
CA PHE A 34 7.38 0.77 -4.49
C PHE A 34 8.67 0.59 -3.69
N GLY A 35 9.67 -0.08 -4.25
CA GLY A 35 10.92 -0.37 -3.54
C GLY A 35 10.74 -1.36 -2.38
N ALA A 36 9.75 -2.25 -2.48
CA ALA A 36 9.50 -3.25 -1.45
C ALA A 36 10.66 -4.25 -1.32
N GLU A 37 10.89 -4.70 -0.10
CA GLU A 37 11.83 -5.78 0.21
C GLU A 37 11.05 -7.02 0.63
N GLU A 38 11.35 -8.16 0.01
CA GLU A 38 10.78 -9.44 0.42
C GLU A 38 11.43 -9.91 1.72
N LEU A 39 10.62 -10.15 2.75
CA LEU A 39 11.08 -10.62 4.06
C LEU A 39 10.91 -12.13 4.20
N PHE A 40 9.82 -12.67 3.67
CA PHE A 40 9.46 -14.07 3.79
C PHE A 40 8.53 -14.51 2.66
N ARG A 41 8.64 -15.77 2.24
CA ARG A 41 7.74 -16.40 1.27
C ARG A 41 7.48 -17.86 1.63
N LEU A 42 6.22 -18.23 1.66
CA LEU A 42 5.77 -19.62 1.76
C LEU A 42 5.05 -20.00 0.46
N GLY A 43 5.71 -20.83 -0.34
CA GLY A 43 5.14 -21.36 -1.58
C GLY A 43 4.08 -22.41 -1.35
N GLY A 44 3.17 -22.54 -2.31
CA GLY A 44 2.16 -23.57 -2.40
C GLY A 44 2.33 -24.41 -3.67
N PRO A 45 1.30 -25.17 -4.05
CA PRO A 45 1.31 -25.95 -5.29
C PRO A 45 1.46 -25.06 -6.53
N GLY A 46 2.31 -25.47 -7.46
CA GLY A 46 2.64 -24.66 -8.64
C GLY A 46 3.40 -23.38 -8.29
N GLU A 47 2.98 -22.26 -8.85
CA GLU A 47 3.57 -20.94 -8.58
C GLU A 47 2.82 -20.15 -7.51
N ARG A 48 1.87 -20.76 -6.81
CA ARG A 48 1.07 -20.10 -5.79
C ARG A 48 1.94 -19.71 -4.58
N ILE A 49 1.65 -18.56 -4.02
CA ILE A 49 2.17 -18.09 -2.76
C ILE A 49 1.04 -18.19 -1.73
N LEU A 50 1.23 -19.05 -0.74
CA LEU A 50 0.28 -19.21 0.36
C LEU A 50 0.34 -18.03 1.32
N HIS A 51 1.55 -17.53 1.55
CA HIS A 51 1.81 -16.40 2.42
C HIS A 51 3.16 -15.76 2.06
N ALA A 52 3.21 -14.45 2.07
CA ALA A 52 4.46 -13.72 1.99
C ALA A 52 4.40 -12.46 2.86
N GLU A 53 5.56 -11.97 3.20
CA GLU A 53 5.75 -10.71 3.92
C GLU A 53 6.72 -9.86 3.14
N ILE A 54 6.34 -8.60 2.92
CA ILE A 54 7.19 -7.59 2.30
C ILE A 54 7.26 -6.36 3.20
N SER A 55 8.37 -5.65 3.13
CA SER A 55 8.51 -4.33 3.75
C SER A 55 8.38 -3.26 2.69
N ILE A 56 7.46 -2.32 2.90
CA ILE A 56 7.31 -1.13 2.05
C ILE A 56 7.60 0.10 2.92
N HIS A 57 8.68 0.79 2.64
CA HIS A 57 9.13 1.97 3.40
C HIS A 57 9.12 1.75 4.93
N GLY A 58 9.59 0.59 5.36
CA GLY A 58 9.68 0.20 6.78
C GLY A 58 8.41 -0.39 7.39
N SER A 59 7.30 -0.43 6.66
CA SER A 59 6.06 -1.09 7.10
C SER A 59 5.96 -2.50 6.55
N THR A 60 5.67 -3.47 7.42
CA THR A 60 5.41 -4.85 7.00
C THR A 60 3.99 -5.00 6.48
N ILE A 61 3.86 -5.63 5.32
CA ILE A 61 2.60 -6.02 4.70
C ILE A 61 2.65 -7.52 4.43
N MET A 62 1.55 -8.20 4.70
CA MET A 62 1.34 -9.59 4.33
C MET A 62 0.64 -9.65 2.98
N LEU A 63 0.94 -10.66 2.18
CA LEU A 63 0.23 -10.93 0.94
C LEU A 63 0.22 -12.42 0.61
N GLY A 64 -0.71 -12.81 -0.24
CA GLY A 64 -0.82 -14.17 -0.75
C GLY A 64 -1.79 -14.23 -1.93
N ASP A 65 -1.79 -15.37 -2.61
CA ASP A 65 -2.76 -15.63 -3.66
C ASP A 65 -4.17 -15.69 -3.08
N ALA A 66 -5.10 -15.00 -3.74
CA ALA A 66 -6.49 -14.97 -3.34
C ALA A 66 -7.10 -16.38 -3.28
N GLU A 67 -7.94 -16.62 -2.28
CA GLU A 67 -8.56 -17.91 -2.06
C GLU A 67 -9.98 -17.75 -1.52
N GLY A 68 -10.95 -18.27 -2.30
CA GLY A 68 -12.36 -18.30 -1.93
C GLY A 68 -12.97 -16.91 -1.69
N PRO A 69 -14.19 -16.85 -1.16
CA PRO A 69 -14.89 -15.58 -0.99
C PRO A 69 -14.38 -14.74 0.19
N THR A 70 -13.78 -15.39 1.21
CA THR A 70 -13.27 -14.68 2.40
C THR A 70 -12.01 -13.88 2.11
N PHE A 71 -11.15 -14.41 1.25
CA PHE A 71 -9.88 -13.80 0.84
C PHE A 71 -9.86 -13.55 -0.67
N ALA A 72 -10.92 -12.93 -1.17
CA ALA A 72 -11.05 -12.59 -2.58
C ALA A 72 -10.14 -11.42 -2.97
N ALA A 73 -9.59 -11.47 -4.18
CA ALA A 73 -8.83 -10.35 -4.73
C ALA A 73 -9.76 -9.21 -5.17
N PRO A 74 -9.28 -7.95 -5.20
CA PRO A 74 -10.04 -6.81 -5.71
C PRO A 74 -10.58 -7.03 -7.13
N THR A 75 -9.81 -7.70 -7.98
CA THR A 75 -10.22 -8.05 -9.36
C THR A 75 -11.44 -8.96 -9.41
N THR A 76 -11.62 -9.85 -8.44
CA THR A 76 -12.77 -10.74 -8.32
C THR A 76 -14.02 -10.01 -7.84
N ILE A 77 -13.90 -9.10 -6.87
CA ILE A 77 -15.04 -8.38 -6.29
C ILE A 77 -15.36 -7.06 -7.00
N GLY A 78 -14.53 -6.63 -7.93
CA GLY A 78 -14.72 -5.41 -8.71
C GLY A 78 -14.32 -4.13 -7.98
N GLY A 79 -13.49 -4.20 -6.96
CA GLY A 79 -13.00 -3.02 -6.22
C GLY A 79 -12.37 -3.37 -4.90
N THR A 80 -12.01 -2.32 -4.14
CA THR A 80 -11.44 -2.44 -2.79
C THR A 80 -12.14 -1.48 -1.84
N THR A 81 -12.18 -1.83 -0.56
CA THR A 81 -12.76 -1.00 0.51
C THR A 81 -11.70 -0.36 1.38
N VAL A 82 -10.41 -0.62 1.10
CA VAL A 82 -9.28 -0.13 1.88
C VAL A 82 -8.32 0.62 0.97
N GLY A 83 -7.95 1.83 1.37
CA GLY A 83 -6.82 2.56 0.80
C GLY A 83 -5.58 2.35 1.68
N LEU A 84 -4.45 2.08 1.07
CA LEU A 84 -3.17 1.88 1.75
C LEU A 84 -2.35 3.16 1.65
N HIS A 85 -2.11 3.83 2.78
CA HIS A 85 -1.37 5.09 2.84
C HIS A 85 0.07 4.84 3.25
N VAL A 86 1.01 5.39 2.48
CA VAL A 86 2.45 5.23 2.72
C VAL A 86 3.13 6.59 2.60
N PHE A 87 3.77 7.04 3.66
CA PHE A 87 4.63 8.22 3.61
C PHE A 87 5.97 7.89 2.99
N VAL A 88 6.41 8.72 2.05
CA VAL A 88 7.67 8.60 1.31
C VAL A 88 8.38 9.94 1.26
N ASP A 89 9.70 9.91 1.04
CA ASP A 89 10.51 11.13 0.97
C ASP A 89 10.16 12.00 -0.24
N ASP A 90 9.85 11.36 -1.39
CA ASP A 90 9.52 12.05 -2.64
C ASP A 90 8.43 11.30 -3.40
N VAL A 91 7.20 11.80 -3.31
CA VAL A 91 6.04 11.22 -3.97
C VAL A 91 6.06 11.36 -5.49
N ASP A 92 6.72 12.39 -6.02
CA ASP A 92 6.83 12.59 -7.48
C ASP A 92 7.70 11.48 -8.09
N VAL A 93 8.86 11.23 -7.51
CA VAL A 93 9.76 10.15 -7.93
C VAL A 93 9.08 8.78 -7.80
N LEU A 94 8.38 8.55 -6.69
CA LEU A 94 7.67 7.29 -6.49
C LEU A 94 6.55 7.09 -7.50
N ALA A 95 5.74 8.11 -7.78
CA ALA A 95 4.64 8.02 -8.74
C ALA A 95 5.15 7.73 -10.16
N GLU A 96 6.27 8.34 -10.56
CA GLU A 96 6.92 8.06 -11.85
C GLU A 96 7.41 6.61 -11.92
N GLN A 97 8.13 6.15 -10.89
CA GLN A 97 8.65 4.79 -10.82
C GLN A 97 7.53 3.74 -10.84
N ALA A 98 6.48 3.95 -10.04
CA ALA A 98 5.34 3.04 -9.95
C ALA A 98 4.57 2.97 -11.27
N SER A 99 4.34 4.12 -11.92
CA SER A 99 3.68 4.17 -13.23
C SER A 99 4.50 3.46 -14.31
N ALA A 100 5.83 3.63 -14.32
CA ALA A 100 6.73 2.92 -15.22
C ALA A 100 6.72 1.40 -15.00
N ALA A 101 6.46 0.95 -13.77
CA ALA A 101 6.34 -0.46 -13.41
C ALA A 101 4.95 -1.06 -13.71
N GLY A 102 3.95 -0.23 -14.07
CA GLY A 102 2.62 -0.69 -14.48
C GLY A 102 1.47 -0.29 -13.55
N ALA A 103 1.70 0.56 -12.53
CA ALA A 103 0.61 1.13 -11.76
C ALA A 103 -0.20 2.14 -12.59
N GLU A 104 -1.50 2.16 -12.38
CA GLU A 104 -2.39 3.17 -12.92
C GLU A 104 -2.36 4.42 -12.04
N LEU A 105 -2.01 5.56 -12.57
CA LEU A 105 -2.02 6.82 -11.86
C LEU A 105 -3.43 7.41 -11.87
N LEU A 106 -4.14 7.28 -10.73
CA LEU A 106 -5.50 7.81 -10.56
C LEU A 106 -5.51 9.31 -10.26
N GLN A 107 -4.53 9.77 -9.48
CA GLN A 107 -4.29 11.17 -9.20
C GLN A 107 -2.79 11.45 -9.23
N PRO A 108 -2.32 12.37 -10.08
CA PRO A 108 -0.92 12.76 -10.08
C PRO A 108 -0.53 13.46 -8.78
N PRO A 109 0.79 13.53 -8.47
CA PRO A 109 1.27 14.24 -7.28
C PRO A 109 0.70 15.65 -7.21
N THR A 110 -0.03 15.93 -6.13
CA THR A 110 -0.78 17.17 -5.94
C THR A 110 -0.67 17.63 -4.49
N ASP A 111 -0.40 18.90 -4.27
CA ASP A 111 -0.38 19.49 -2.94
C ASP A 111 -1.79 19.56 -2.37
N GLN A 112 -1.95 19.07 -1.16
CA GLN A 112 -3.23 19.02 -0.47
C GLN A 112 -3.33 20.09 0.61
N PHE A 113 -4.55 20.50 0.91
CA PHE A 113 -4.84 21.54 1.90
C PHE A 113 -4.34 21.19 3.32
N HIS A 114 -4.16 19.92 3.62
CA HIS A 114 -3.72 19.41 4.93
C HIS A 114 -2.20 19.38 5.12
N GLY A 115 -1.41 19.78 4.10
CA GLY A 115 0.03 19.91 4.23
C GLY A 115 0.85 18.77 3.66
N ASP A 116 0.22 17.81 2.99
CA ASP A 116 0.91 16.73 2.29
C ASP A 116 0.78 16.89 0.77
N ARG A 117 1.79 16.43 0.05
CA ARG A 117 1.73 16.22 -1.40
C ARG A 117 1.40 14.76 -1.64
N THR A 118 0.32 14.47 -2.37
CA THR A 118 -0.23 13.11 -2.50
C THR A 118 -0.34 12.67 -3.94
N ALA A 119 -0.11 11.37 -4.18
CA ALA A 119 -0.46 10.69 -5.41
C ALA A 119 -1.33 9.47 -5.10
N ILE A 120 -2.31 9.18 -5.94
CA ILE A 120 -3.17 8.00 -5.81
C ILE A 120 -2.91 7.09 -6.99
N LEU A 121 -2.58 5.83 -6.70
CA LEU A 121 -2.29 4.81 -7.69
C LEU A 121 -3.15 3.57 -7.45
N ARG A 122 -3.49 2.89 -8.52
CA ARG A 122 -4.04 1.53 -8.47
C ARG A 122 -2.97 0.57 -8.99
N ASP A 123 -2.70 -0.48 -8.20
CA ASP A 123 -1.80 -1.52 -8.66
C ASP A 123 -2.48 -2.47 -9.68
N PRO A 124 -1.72 -3.32 -10.40
CA PRO A 124 -2.31 -4.25 -11.36
C PRO A 124 -3.26 -5.29 -10.77
N TYR A 125 -3.30 -5.39 -9.45
CA TYR A 125 -4.13 -6.36 -8.69
C TYR A 125 -5.40 -5.71 -8.13
N GLY A 126 -5.59 -4.39 -8.36
CA GLY A 126 -6.78 -3.65 -8.00
C GLY A 126 -6.74 -2.98 -6.62
N HIS A 127 -5.63 -3.08 -5.88
CA HIS A 127 -5.47 -2.33 -4.63
C HIS A 127 -5.16 -0.86 -4.90
N VAL A 128 -5.67 0.01 -4.03
CA VAL A 128 -5.47 1.46 -4.11
C VAL A 128 -4.46 1.90 -3.06
N TRP A 129 -3.46 2.61 -3.53
CA TRP A 129 -2.35 3.15 -2.74
C TRP A 129 -2.37 4.66 -2.79
N VAL A 130 -2.19 5.27 -1.63
CA VAL A 130 -2.01 6.73 -1.50
C VAL A 130 -0.60 6.96 -0.96
N PHE A 131 0.26 7.49 -1.80
CA PHE A 131 1.60 7.88 -1.38
C PHE A 131 1.62 9.36 -1.03
N LEU A 132 2.34 9.70 0.04
CA LEU A 132 2.34 11.05 0.59
C LEU A 132 3.76 11.49 0.93
N THR A 133 4.08 12.73 0.62
CA THR A 133 5.25 13.43 1.16
C THR A 133 4.76 14.58 2.02
N HIS A 134 5.20 14.65 3.27
CA HIS A 134 4.88 15.76 4.15
C HIS A 134 5.64 17.02 3.72
N VAL A 135 4.93 18.10 3.42
CA VAL A 135 5.52 19.34 2.87
C VAL A 135 5.28 20.58 3.75
N GLU A 136 4.26 20.55 4.61
CA GLU A 136 3.90 21.67 5.46
C GLU A 136 3.27 21.21 6.78
N ASP A 137 3.74 21.73 7.90
CA ASP A 137 3.06 21.54 9.19
C ASP A 137 1.84 22.46 9.27
N VAL A 138 0.66 21.86 9.31
CA VAL A 138 -0.63 22.57 9.35
C VAL A 138 -1.39 22.20 10.62
N THR A 139 -1.85 23.19 11.37
CA THR A 139 -2.65 22.92 12.57
C THR A 139 -4.04 22.37 12.23
N PRO A 140 -4.68 21.60 13.12
CA PRO A 140 -6.04 21.08 12.88
C PRO A 140 -7.06 22.17 12.55
N ASP A 141 -6.99 23.33 13.22
CA ASP A 141 -7.89 24.44 12.97
C ASP A 141 -7.69 25.05 11.58
N GLU A 142 -6.44 25.16 11.14
CA GLU A 142 -6.13 25.64 9.79
C GLU A 142 -6.53 24.63 8.74
N ILE A 143 -6.37 23.32 8.97
CA ILE A 143 -6.89 22.26 8.09
C ILE A 143 -8.39 22.40 7.92
N ALA A 144 -9.13 22.57 9.02
CA ALA A 144 -10.58 22.75 8.98
C ALA A 144 -10.98 24.00 8.19
N ARG A 145 -10.28 25.11 8.38
CA ARG A 145 -10.52 26.37 7.66
C ARG A 145 -10.26 26.21 6.15
N ARG A 146 -9.13 25.59 5.77
CA ARG A 146 -8.80 25.34 4.36
C ARG A 146 -9.81 24.40 3.70
N ALA A 147 -10.24 23.34 4.40
CA ALA A 147 -11.27 22.42 3.92
C ALA A 147 -12.58 23.12 3.64
N GLN A 148 -13.04 24.01 4.52
CA GLN A 148 -14.27 24.78 4.33
C GLN A 148 -14.21 25.70 3.10
N ALA A 149 -13.03 26.21 2.75
CA ALA A 149 -12.85 27.06 1.58
C ALA A 149 -13.01 26.28 0.24
N LEU A 150 -12.80 24.95 0.26
CA LEU A 150 -12.97 24.08 -0.93
C LEU A 150 -14.43 23.70 -1.21
N ILE A 151 -15.32 23.84 -0.24
CA ILE A 151 -16.74 23.44 -0.33
C ILE A 151 -17.64 24.59 -0.88
N ARG A 152 -17.09 25.77 -1.09
CA ARG A 152 -17.82 26.97 -1.55
C ARG A 152 -17.95 27.05 -3.06
#